data_1b27e9b28c76c58897103b03bca8d030
#
_entry.id   1b27e9b28c76c58897103b03bca8d030
#
_cell.length_a   1.000
_cell.length_b   1.000
_cell.length_c   1.000
_cell.angle_alpha   90.00
_cell.angle_beta   90.00
_cell.angle_gamma   90.00
#
_symmetry.space_group_name_H-M   'P 1'
#
loop_
_entity.id
_entity.type
_entity.pdbx_description
1 polymer ?
#
loop_
_entity_poly.entity_id
_entity_poly.type
_entity_poly.pdbx_seq_one_letter_code
_entity_poly.pdbx_strand_id
1 'polypeptide(L)'
;MSARVTLYTRPGCHLCEDARVVVERVCAELGEEYAEVDITAGPEADALTRRYGEEIPVTLVDGRQHDFWRVDPDRLRAALGRAPR
;
A
#
# COMPACT_ATOMS: atom_id res chain seq x y z
N MET A 1 -4.59 15.91 5.88
CA MET A 1 -5.49 14.77 6.02
C MET A 1 -4.71 13.48 5.82
N SER A 2 -5.10 12.43 6.50
CA SER A 2 -4.40 11.15 6.40
C SER A 2 -4.75 10.43 5.11
N ALA A 3 -3.77 9.80 4.49
CA ALA A 3 -4.00 8.94 3.35
C ALA A 3 -4.73 7.68 3.82
N ARG A 4 -5.73 7.25 3.06
CA ARG A 4 -6.46 6.00 3.37
C ARG A 4 -5.67 4.77 2.96
N VAL A 5 -4.79 4.90 1.96
CA VAL A 5 -4.00 3.80 1.43
C VAL A 5 -2.56 3.96 1.86
N THR A 6 -1.97 2.89 2.38
CA THR A 6 -0.54 2.84 2.68
C THR A 6 0.06 1.69 1.88
N LEU A 7 1.15 1.97 1.17
CA LEU A 7 1.86 0.98 0.38
C LEU A 7 3.24 0.78 1.00
N TYR A 8 3.49 -0.42 1.53
CA TYR A 8 4.79 -0.78 2.06
C TYR A 8 5.64 -1.39 0.95
N THR A 9 6.83 -0.83 0.77
CA THR A 9 7.74 -1.22 -0.30
C THR A 9 9.16 -1.33 0.21
N ARG A 10 10.08 -1.73 -0.67
CA ARG A 10 11.51 -1.66 -0.42
C ARG A 10 12.23 -1.34 -1.73
N PRO A 11 13.47 -0.82 -1.68
CA PRO A 11 14.23 -0.53 -2.89
C PRO A 11 14.48 -1.78 -3.71
N GLY A 12 14.50 -1.64 -5.04
CA GLY A 12 14.83 -2.72 -5.96
C GLY A 12 13.75 -3.77 -6.13
N CYS A 13 12.52 -3.46 -5.81
CA CYS A 13 11.41 -4.41 -5.86
C CYS A 13 10.53 -4.14 -7.08
N HIS A 14 10.54 -5.05 -8.06
CA HIS A 14 9.73 -4.89 -9.27
C HIS A 14 8.25 -4.96 -9.00
N LEU A 15 7.82 -5.87 -8.13
CA LEU A 15 6.40 -5.95 -7.76
C LEU A 15 5.93 -4.68 -7.06
N CYS A 16 6.82 -4.02 -6.33
CA CYS A 16 6.50 -2.74 -5.70
C CYS A 16 6.22 -1.67 -6.74
N GLU A 17 6.98 -1.66 -7.83
CA GLU A 17 6.76 -0.72 -8.91
C GLU A 17 5.40 -0.95 -9.57
N ASP A 18 5.05 -2.21 -9.84
CA ASP A 18 3.75 -2.56 -10.40
C ASP A 18 2.61 -2.14 -9.46
N ALA A 19 2.76 -2.42 -8.17
CA ALA A 19 1.76 -2.04 -7.18
C ALA A 19 1.58 -0.52 -7.11
N ARG A 20 2.68 0.23 -7.19
CA ARG A 20 2.62 1.69 -7.16
C ARG A 20 1.79 2.24 -8.31
N VAL A 21 1.97 1.70 -9.51
CA VAL A 21 1.21 2.14 -10.68
C VAL A 21 -0.29 1.94 -10.46
N VAL A 22 -0.68 0.77 -9.94
CA VAL A 22 -2.09 0.49 -9.68
C VAL A 22 -2.67 1.39 -8.60
N VAL A 23 -1.94 1.54 -7.50
CA VAL A 23 -2.38 2.38 -6.37
C VAL A 23 -2.54 3.84 -6.81
N GLU A 24 -1.55 4.37 -7.55
CA GLU A 24 -1.64 5.75 -8.05
C GLU A 24 -2.85 5.95 -8.93
N ARG A 25 -3.08 5.02 -9.86
CA ARG A 25 -4.20 5.14 -10.79
C ARG A 25 -5.54 5.13 -10.07
N VAL A 26 -5.74 4.16 -9.20
CA VAL A 26 -7.02 4.03 -8.48
C VAL A 26 -7.24 5.21 -7.54
N CYS A 27 -6.21 5.63 -6.82
CA CYS A 27 -6.34 6.78 -5.93
C CYS A 27 -6.65 8.05 -6.70
N ALA A 28 -6.00 8.26 -7.86
CA ALA A 28 -6.27 9.43 -8.69
C ALA A 28 -7.72 9.42 -9.21
N GLU A 29 -8.23 8.26 -9.61
CA GLU A 29 -9.63 8.12 -10.07
C GLU A 29 -10.63 8.53 -8.99
N LEU A 30 -10.33 8.20 -7.74
CA LEU A 30 -11.27 8.36 -6.65
C LEU A 30 -11.00 9.59 -5.78
N GLY A 31 -10.00 10.39 -6.13
CA GLY A 31 -9.64 11.55 -5.33
C GLY A 31 -9.07 11.19 -3.97
N GLU A 32 -8.44 10.02 -3.84
CA GLU A 32 -7.83 9.57 -2.60
C GLU A 32 -6.33 9.79 -2.62
N GLU A 33 -5.74 9.89 -1.44
CA GLU A 33 -4.30 9.98 -1.30
C GLU A 33 -3.74 8.64 -0.84
N TYR A 34 -2.47 8.39 -1.15
CA TYR A 34 -1.76 7.24 -0.61
C TYR A 34 -0.40 7.66 -0.07
N ALA A 35 0.11 6.91 0.88
CA ALA A 35 1.45 7.07 1.41
C ALA A 35 2.26 5.83 1.07
N GLU A 36 3.49 6.04 0.64
CA GLU A 36 4.42 4.94 0.41
C GLU A 36 5.46 4.93 1.52
N VAL A 37 5.70 3.76 2.09
CA VAL A 37 6.64 3.61 3.20
C VAL A 37 7.68 2.55 2.84
N ASP A 38 8.94 2.95 2.85
CA ASP A 38 10.06 2.02 2.68
C ASP A 38 10.28 1.31 4.02
N ILE A 39 10.05 -0.01 4.04
CA ILE A 39 10.16 -0.78 5.29
C ILE A 39 11.59 -0.94 5.77
N THR A 40 12.58 -0.57 4.96
CA THR A 40 13.99 -0.69 5.32
C THR A 40 14.56 0.60 5.90
N ALA A 41 13.76 1.66 5.97
CA ALA A 41 14.20 2.98 6.42
C ALA A 41 13.42 3.42 7.66
N GLY A 42 14.08 4.25 8.48
CA GLY A 42 13.44 4.88 9.61
C GLY A 42 13.45 4.03 10.89
N PRO A 43 12.88 4.57 11.98
CA PRO A 43 12.96 3.93 13.29
C PRO A 43 12.16 2.64 13.42
N GLU A 44 11.19 2.42 12.52
CA GLU A 44 10.36 1.22 12.56
C GLU A 44 10.81 0.14 11.57
N ALA A 45 11.96 0.32 10.91
CA ALA A 45 12.42 -0.57 9.85
C ALA A 45 12.49 -2.04 10.29
N ASP A 46 13.03 -2.31 11.48
CA ASP A 46 13.17 -3.68 11.96
C ASP A 46 11.82 -4.35 12.18
N ALA A 47 10.89 -3.63 12.81
CA ALA A 47 9.55 -4.15 13.08
C ALA A 47 8.78 -4.39 11.77
N LEU A 48 8.86 -3.45 10.84
CA LEU A 48 8.16 -3.56 9.56
C LEU A 48 8.74 -4.69 8.71
N THR A 49 10.06 -4.86 8.71
CA THR A 49 10.71 -5.92 7.96
C THR A 49 10.33 -7.29 8.52
N ARG A 50 10.27 -7.43 9.84
CA ARG A 50 9.85 -8.69 10.45
C ARG A 50 8.41 -9.04 10.09
N ARG A 51 7.53 -8.04 10.07
CA ARG A 51 6.12 -8.27 9.82
C ARG A 51 5.80 -8.48 8.34
N TYR A 52 6.42 -7.69 7.46
CA TYR A 52 6.00 -7.61 6.05
C TYR A 52 7.07 -8.00 5.04
N GLY A 53 8.29 -8.27 5.49
CA GLY A 53 9.43 -8.44 4.59
C GLY A 53 9.24 -9.46 3.47
N GLU A 54 8.47 -10.52 3.72
CA GLU A 54 8.23 -11.56 2.73
C GLU A 54 6.93 -11.35 1.94
N GLU A 55 6.14 -10.32 2.30
CA GLU A 55 4.86 -10.03 1.66
C GLU A 55 4.89 -8.75 0.83
N ILE A 56 6.03 -8.10 0.75
CA ILE A 56 6.21 -6.83 0.02
C ILE A 56 5.90 -7.04 -1.46
N PRO A 57 5.15 -6.13 -2.13
CA PRO A 57 4.53 -4.94 -1.55
C PRO A 57 3.26 -5.28 -0.76
N VAL A 58 3.03 -4.57 0.33
CA VAL A 58 1.83 -4.73 1.15
C VAL A 58 0.98 -3.47 1.05
N THR A 59 -0.30 -3.65 0.77
CA THR A 59 -1.24 -2.53 0.67
C THR A 59 -2.19 -2.56 1.87
N LEU A 60 -2.26 -1.44 2.57
CA LEU A 60 -3.23 -1.25 3.64
C LEU A 60 -4.31 -0.27 3.19
N VAL A 61 -5.54 -0.53 3.59
CA VAL A 61 -6.65 0.41 3.40
C VAL A 61 -7.26 0.66 4.77
N ASP A 62 -7.32 1.92 5.15
CA ASP A 62 -7.85 2.36 6.44
C ASP A 62 -7.20 1.62 7.62
N GLY A 63 -5.89 1.37 7.53
CA GLY A 63 -5.11 0.72 8.56
C GLY A 63 -5.18 -0.79 8.59
N ARG A 64 -5.90 -1.41 7.67
CA ARG A 64 -6.02 -2.87 7.60
C ARG A 64 -5.32 -3.42 6.38
N GLN A 65 -4.65 -4.56 6.52
CA GLN A 65 -4.02 -5.20 5.38
C GLN A 65 -5.08 -5.59 4.36
N HIS A 66 -4.88 -5.12 3.12
CA HIS A 66 -5.83 -5.31 2.03
C HIS A 66 -5.31 -6.34 1.02
N ASP A 67 -4.09 -6.15 0.55
CA ASP A 67 -3.44 -7.05 -0.40
C ASP A 67 -1.95 -7.17 -0.07
N PHE A 68 -1.34 -8.25 -0.55
CA PHE A 68 0.10 -8.40 -0.54
C PHE A 68 0.57 -8.89 -1.91
N TRP A 69 1.83 -8.62 -2.25
CA TRP A 69 2.47 -8.86 -3.54
C TRP A 69 1.81 -8.07 -4.66
N ARG A 70 0.65 -8.45 -5.14
CA ARG A 70 -0.03 -7.76 -6.23
C ARG A 70 -1.25 -7.02 -5.74
N VAL A 71 -1.54 -5.89 -6.37
CA VAL A 71 -2.72 -5.10 -6.05
C VAL A 71 -3.76 -5.30 -7.15
N ASP A 72 -4.93 -5.80 -6.77
CA ASP A 72 -6.06 -5.91 -7.69
C ASP A 72 -6.78 -4.57 -7.73
N PRO A 73 -6.81 -3.88 -8.89
CA PRO A 73 -7.41 -2.55 -8.95
C PRO A 73 -8.91 -2.55 -8.63
N ASP A 74 -9.63 -3.59 -9.02
CA ASP A 74 -11.08 -3.64 -8.76
C ASP A 74 -11.36 -3.82 -7.27
N ARG A 75 -10.59 -4.67 -6.59
CA ARG A 75 -10.73 -4.83 -5.15
C ARG A 75 -10.36 -3.54 -4.39
N LEU A 76 -9.34 -2.85 -4.87
CA LEU A 76 -8.94 -1.58 -4.24
C LEU A 76 -10.02 -0.53 -4.42
N ARG A 77 -10.59 -0.42 -5.62
CA ARG A 77 -11.72 0.49 -5.86
C ARG A 77 -12.89 0.18 -4.95
N ALA A 78 -13.23 -1.09 -4.79
CA ALA A 78 -14.32 -1.50 -3.93
C ALA A 78 -14.05 -1.14 -2.46
N ALA A 79 -12.83 -1.37 -1.98
CA ALA A 79 -12.46 -1.04 -0.62
C ALA A 79 -12.55 0.47 -0.35
N LEU A 80 -12.09 1.27 -1.30
CA LEU A 80 -12.11 2.73 -1.18
C LEU A 80 -13.52 3.31 -1.38
N GLY A 81 -14.41 2.56 -2.03
CA GLY A 81 -15.80 2.97 -2.18
C GLY A 81 -16.60 2.88 -0.89
N ARG A 82 -16.08 2.19 0.12
CA ARG A 82 -16.72 2.11 1.44
C ARG A 82 -16.30 3.29 2.29
N ALA A 83 -17.13 3.62 3.27
CA ALA A 83 -16.78 4.67 4.23
C ALA A 83 -15.54 4.26 5.04
N PRO A 84 -14.66 5.20 5.37
CA PRO A 84 -13.50 4.91 6.22
C PRO A 84 -13.94 4.39 7.59
N ARG A 85 -13.13 3.52 8.18
CA ARG A 85 -13.38 2.97 9.51
C ARG A 85 -12.52 3.62 10.56
#